data_253eaf992932d4e66b9da84015853569
#
_entry.id   253eaf992932d4e66b9da84015853569
#
_cell.length_a   1.000
_cell.length_b   1.000
_cell.length_c   1.000
_cell.angle_alpha   90.00
_cell.angle_beta   90.00
_cell.angle_gamma   90.00
#
_symmetry.space_group_name_H-M   'P 1'
#
loop_
_entity.id
_entity.type
_entity.pdbx_description
1 polymer ?
#
loop_
_entity_poly.entity_id
_entity_poly.type
_entity_poly.pdbx_seq_one_letter_code
_entity_poly.pdbx_strand_id
1 'polypeptide(L)'
;GAAFVGSLLVMAIVTLMRELFSGRAMRPAAERRMDPVERIAMPEPADSTPEPFAPTRKAAPVPAEPAAVPTPSLSRPVAPVLARSAPNDNRLSVSAAAERLISGGAARAIFVSPEGDEGAASAVLVAREVADTGLRAALVDLTSGGAASIPTLDTAAVPGVTNLLTGESQFSQVIHGDLYSECHIIPVGTADPARAMRAADRLPIILNSLGSAYDLVVVECGPAKADGIRRLVGEGTQVFV
;
A
#
# COMPACT_ATOMS: atom_id res chain seq x y z
N GLY A 1 26.29 -46.90 -10.35
CA GLY A 1 26.90 -45.65 -10.88
C GLY A 1 25.88 -44.65 -11.41
N ALA A 2 24.89 -45.06 -12.20
CA ALA A 2 23.95 -44.15 -12.89
C ALA A 2 22.98 -43.40 -11.91
N ALA A 3 22.52 -44.07 -10.88
CA ALA A 3 21.61 -43.44 -9.90
C ALA A 3 22.28 -42.32 -9.07
N PHE A 4 23.57 -42.42 -8.83
CA PHE A 4 24.35 -41.42 -8.06
C PHE A 4 24.59 -40.14 -8.88
N VAL A 5 24.80 -40.27 -10.18
CA VAL A 5 25.02 -39.16 -11.11
C VAL A 5 23.70 -38.38 -11.29
N GLY A 6 22.56 -39.07 -11.37
CA GLY A 6 21.25 -38.46 -11.48
C GLY A 6 20.89 -37.64 -10.24
N SER A 7 21.19 -38.15 -9.03
CA SER A 7 20.94 -37.44 -7.79
C SER A 7 21.79 -36.15 -7.64
N LEU A 8 23.06 -36.21 -8.06
CA LEU A 8 23.94 -35.03 -8.06
C LEU A 8 23.48 -33.96 -9.05
N LEU A 9 23.00 -34.37 -10.22
CA LEU A 9 22.50 -33.43 -11.22
C LEU A 9 21.21 -32.73 -10.78
N VAL A 10 20.30 -33.43 -10.11
CA VAL A 10 19.07 -32.85 -9.54
C VAL A 10 19.42 -31.87 -8.41
N MET A 11 20.38 -32.23 -7.53
CA MET A 11 20.82 -31.32 -6.47
C MET A 11 21.49 -30.08 -7.02
N ALA A 12 22.29 -30.18 -8.06
CA ALA A 12 22.92 -29.03 -8.71
C ALA A 12 21.88 -28.10 -9.36
N ILE A 13 20.86 -28.66 -10.01
CA ILE A 13 19.76 -27.88 -10.61
C ILE A 13 18.95 -27.17 -9.54
N VAL A 14 18.61 -27.84 -8.43
CA VAL A 14 17.86 -27.23 -7.32
C VAL A 14 18.67 -26.11 -6.65
N THR A 15 19.97 -26.32 -6.48
CA THR A 15 20.86 -25.28 -5.91
C THR A 15 20.99 -24.09 -6.85
N LEU A 16 21.14 -24.32 -8.14
CA LEU A 16 21.22 -23.25 -9.16
C LEU A 16 19.91 -22.48 -9.25
N MET A 17 18.76 -23.15 -9.20
CA MET A 17 17.44 -22.51 -9.15
C MET A 17 17.28 -21.67 -7.89
N ARG A 18 17.69 -22.18 -6.74
CA ARG A 18 17.65 -21.44 -5.47
C ARG A 18 18.53 -20.21 -5.49
N GLU A 19 19.71 -20.27 -6.11
CA GLU A 19 20.61 -19.11 -6.28
C GLU A 19 20.02 -18.07 -7.27
N LEU A 20 19.46 -18.51 -8.39
CA LEU A 20 18.82 -17.65 -9.38
C LEU A 20 17.58 -16.92 -8.81
N PHE A 21 16.78 -17.62 -7.97
CA PHE A 21 15.59 -17.04 -7.36
C PHE A 21 15.86 -16.35 -6.01
N SER A 22 17.05 -16.49 -5.42
CA SER A 22 17.40 -15.82 -4.16
C SER A 22 17.69 -14.32 -4.27
N GLY A 23 17.58 -13.74 -5.47
CA GLY A 23 17.82 -12.32 -5.73
C GLY A 23 19.29 -11.88 -5.54
N ARG A 24 20.19 -12.78 -5.13
CA ARG A 24 21.61 -12.46 -4.95
C ARG A 24 22.35 -12.21 -6.27
N ALA A 25 21.83 -12.70 -7.38
CA ALA A 25 22.41 -12.46 -8.70
C ALA A 25 22.08 -11.05 -9.26
N MET A 26 21.14 -10.33 -8.64
CA MET A 26 20.79 -8.96 -9.02
C MET A 26 21.36 -7.92 -8.04
N ARG A 27 22.58 -8.12 -7.54
CA ARG A 27 23.31 -6.98 -6.99
C ARG A 27 23.62 -6.04 -8.13
N PRO A 28 23.17 -4.76 -8.09
CA PRO A 28 23.64 -3.79 -9.06
C PRO A 28 25.16 -3.75 -8.98
N ALA A 29 25.80 -3.88 -10.13
CA ALA A 29 27.24 -3.73 -10.24
C ALA A 29 27.65 -2.44 -9.54
N ALA A 30 28.64 -2.59 -8.66
CA ALA A 30 29.18 -1.56 -7.80
C ALA A 30 29.14 -0.18 -8.44
N GLU A 31 28.74 0.80 -7.60
CA GLU A 31 29.08 2.20 -7.69
C GLU A 31 30.16 2.48 -8.74
N ARG A 32 29.76 2.92 -9.92
CA ARG A 32 30.67 3.72 -10.74
C ARG A 32 30.96 4.94 -9.88
N ARG A 33 32.17 4.96 -9.33
CA ARG A 33 32.77 6.17 -8.79
C ARG A 33 32.50 7.27 -9.80
N MET A 34 31.54 8.14 -9.50
CA MET A 34 31.35 9.38 -10.23
C MET A 34 32.61 10.20 -9.95
N ASP A 35 33.37 10.45 -10.99
CA ASP A 35 34.41 11.47 -10.95
C ASP A 35 33.75 12.76 -10.46
N PRO A 36 34.46 13.58 -9.65
CA PRO A 36 33.92 14.82 -9.12
C PRO A 36 33.53 15.71 -10.29
N VAL A 37 32.22 15.85 -10.49
CA VAL A 37 31.66 16.80 -11.46
C VAL A 37 32.23 18.16 -11.10
N GLU A 38 32.96 18.69 -12.03
CA GLU A 38 33.47 20.06 -12.09
C GLU A 38 32.37 21.01 -11.59
N ARG A 39 32.63 21.70 -10.48
CA ARG A 39 31.71 22.65 -9.88
C ARG A 39 31.46 23.73 -10.90
N ILE A 40 30.33 23.72 -11.58
CA ILE A 40 29.82 24.86 -12.32
C ILE A 40 29.61 25.95 -11.27
N ALA A 41 30.43 26.96 -11.32
CA ALA A 41 30.33 28.16 -10.49
C ALA A 41 28.94 28.78 -10.72
N MET A 42 28.10 28.77 -9.68
CA MET A 42 26.89 29.56 -9.71
C MET A 42 27.27 31.05 -9.77
N PRO A 43 26.63 31.82 -10.63
CA PRO A 43 26.81 33.27 -10.61
C PRO A 43 26.34 33.82 -9.28
N GLU A 44 27.19 34.63 -8.68
CA GLU A 44 26.98 35.35 -7.43
C GLU A 44 25.71 36.24 -7.56
N PRO A 45 24.73 36.14 -6.63
CA PRO A 45 23.56 37.01 -6.69
C PRO A 45 23.98 38.45 -6.46
N ALA A 46 23.63 39.29 -7.41
CA ALA A 46 23.84 40.73 -7.32
C ALA A 46 23.24 41.30 -6.05
N ASP A 47 24.03 42.10 -5.35
CA ASP A 47 23.73 42.90 -4.18
C ASP A 47 22.38 43.65 -4.36
N SER A 48 21.34 43.16 -3.75
CA SER A 48 20.07 43.89 -3.58
C SER A 48 20.04 44.45 -2.18
N THR A 49 20.43 45.68 -2.04
CA THR A 49 20.29 46.50 -0.85
C THR A 49 18.82 46.51 -0.40
N PRO A 50 18.47 46.10 0.81
CA PRO A 50 17.10 46.22 1.29
C PRO A 50 16.77 47.66 1.65
N GLU A 51 15.82 48.26 0.95
CA GLU A 51 15.18 49.51 1.40
C GLU A 51 14.46 49.28 2.75
N PRO A 52 14.57 50.24 3.70
CA PRO A 52 13.92 50.14 4.98
C PRO A 52 12.43 50.51 4.87
N PHE A 53 11.55 49.49 4.94
CA PHE A 53 10.13 49.72 5.14
C PHE A 53 9.88 50.22 6.58
N ALA A 54 9.54 51.46 6.75
CA ALA A 54 9.05 52.01 7.97
C ALA A 54 7.58 51.60 8.20
N PRO A 55 7.21 50.99 9.32
CA PRO A 55 5.81 50.79 9.65
C PRO A 55 5.31 51.98 10.47
N THR A 56 4.59 52.89 9.84
CA THR A 56 3.75 53.83 10.56
C THR A 56 2.41 53.13 10.88
N ARG A 57 2.27 52.59 12.05
CA ARG A 57 0.96 52.20 12.57
C ARG A 57 0.65 52.97 13.84
N LYS A 58 -0.21 53.96 13.65
CA LYS A 58 -0.83 54.79 14.64
C LYS A 58 -1.63 53.93 15.63
N ALA A 59 -1.28 54.01 16.90
CA ALA A 59 -2.01 53.39 17.99
C ALA A 59 -3.38 54.04 18.13
N ALA A 60 -4.42 53.25 18.15
CA ALA A 60 -5.74 53.64 18.63
C ALA A 60 -5.97 53.13 20.06
N PRO A 61 -6.66 53.85 20.92
CA PRO A 61 -6.71 53.60 22.36
C PRO A 61 -7.61 52.40 22.71
N VAL A 62 -7.13 51.64 23.67
CA VAL A 62 -7.84 50.55 24.32
C VAL A 62 -8.94 51.14 25.21
N PRO A 63 -10.20 50.71 25.08
CA PRO A 63 -11.20 50.93 26.14
C PRO A 63 -11.14 49.78 27.16
N ALA A 64 -11.37 50.21 28.38
CA ALA A 64 -11.30 49.49 29.62
C ALA A 64 -12.19 48.23 29.70
N GLU A 65 -11.68 47.29 30.44
CA GLU A 65 -12.29 46.10 31.01
C GLU A 65 -13.67 46.39 31.66
N PRO A 66 -14.61 45.47 31.52
CA PRO A 66 -15.39 45.11 32.68
C PRO A 66 -15.58 43.60 32.89
N ALA A 67 -15.41 43.28 34.14
CA ALA A 67 -16.15 42.33 34.96
C ALA A 67 -16.06 40.84 34.65
N ALA A 68 -15.51 40.17 35.63
CA ALA A 68 -15.57 38.76 35.96
C ALA A 68 -16.89 38.06 35.58
N VAL A 69 -16.74 37.02 34.74
CA VAL A 69 -17.81 36.05 34.53
C VAL A 69 -17.47 34.81 35.38
N PRO A 70 -18.40 34.31 36.20
CA PRO A 70 -18.15 33.18 37.08
C PRO A 70 -17.97 31.89 36.26
N THR A 71 -16.89 31.19 36.53
CA THR A 71 -16.62 29.85 36.05
C THR A 71 -17.69 28.86 36.54
N PRO A 72 -18.41 28.15 35.67
CA PRO A 72 -19.15 26.98 36.13
C PRO A 72 -18.17 25.80 36.23
N SER A 73 -17.88 25.46 37.47
CA SER A 73 -17.28 24.18 37.82
C SER A 73 -18.24 23.07 37.46
N LEU A 74 -17.97 22.37 36.34
CA LEU A 74 -18.62 21.13 35.99
C LEU A 74 -17.58 20.02 36.04
N SER A 75 -17.26 19.60 37.24
CA SER A 75 -16.71 18.31 37.54
C SER A 75 -17.81 17.25 37.30
N ARG A 76 -17.93 16.81 36.07
CA ARG A 76 -18.69 15.60 35.74
C ARG A 76 -17.67 14.47 35.62
N PRO A 77 -17.76 13.42 36.44
CA PRO A 77 -16.96 12.26 36.25
C PRO A 77 -17.37 11.65 34.90
N VAL A 78 -16.50 11.71 33.92
CA VAL A 78 -16.62 10.93 32.70
C VAL A 78 -16.33 9.48 33.10
N ALA A 79 -17.40 8.77 33.40
CA ALA A 79 -17.30 7.30 33.39
C ALA A 79 -16.78 6.87 32.03
N PRO A 80 -15.83 5.93 31.96
CA PRO A 80 -15.44 5.35 30.68
C PRO A 80 -16.66 4.61 30.16
N VAL A 81 -17.33 5.20 29.18
CA VAL A 81 -18.26 4.45 28.35
C VAL A 81 -17.41 3.47 27.55
N LEU A 82 -17.16 2.32 28.16
CA LEU A 82 -16.88 1.12 27.42
C LEU A 82 -18.14 0.88 26.59
N ALA A 83 -18.16 1.43 25.40
CA ALA A 83 -19.06 0.96 24.35
C ALA A 83 -18.74 -0.52 24.16
N ARG A 84 -19.42 -1.38 24.92
CA ARG A 84 -19.60 -2.76 24.54
C ARG A 84 -20.37 -2.70 23.23
N SER A 85 -19.66 -2.72 22.14
CA SER A 85 -20.21 -3.17 20.88
C SER A 85 -20.76 -4.58 21.17
N ALA A 86 -22.06 -4.71 21.09
CA ALA A 86 -22.70 -6.03 21.12
C ALA A 86 -21.94 -6.89 20.08
N PRO A 87 -21.62 -8.15 20.39
CA PRO A 87 -21.00 -9.03 19.41
C PRO A 87 -22.01 -9.17 18.25
N ASN A 88 -21.77 -8.47 17.16
CA ASN A 88 -22.36 -8.82 15.88
C ASN A 88 -21.68 -10.14 15.49
N ASP A 89 -22.34 -11.24 15.75
CA ASP A 89 -21.85 -12.61 15.59
C ASP A 89 -21.44 -12.98 14.15
N ASN A 90 -21.44 -12.00 13.23
CA ASN A 90 -21.11 -12.21 11.83
C ASN A 90 -19.94 -11.33 11.32
N ARG A 91 -19.25 -10.58 12.19
CA ARG A 91 -18.04 -9.82 11.81
C ARG A 91 -16.79 -10.62 12.15
N LEU A 92 -16.07 -11.01 11.11
CA LEU A 92 -14.77 -11.62 11.27
C LEU A 92 -13.77 -10.55 11.72
N SER A 93 -12.99 -10.83 12.78
CA SER A 93 -11.89 -9.94 13.15
C SER A 93 -10.75 -10.02 12.11
N VAL A 94 -9.90 -8.99 12.07
CA VAL A 94 -8.72 -8.97 11.18
C VAL A 94 -7.86 -10.22 11.40
N SER A 95 -7.53 -10.53 12.66
CA SER A 95 -6.71 -11.71 13.00
C SER A 95 -7.40 -13.02 12.62
N ALA A 96 -8.70 -13.14 12.82
CA ALA A 96 -9.43 -14.34 12.41
C ALA A 96 -9.50 -14.48 10.88
N ALA A 97 -9.58 -13.37 10.14
CA ALA A 97 -9.52 -13.40 8.69
C ALA A 97 -8.13 -13.81 8.19
N ALA A 98 -7.08 -13.25 8.77
CA ALA A 98 -5.69 -13.60 8.44
C ALA A 98 -5.40 -15.08 8.73
N GLU A 99 -5.78 -15.56 9.93
CA GLU A 99 -5.62 -16.97 10.33
C GLU A 99 -6.38 -17.92 9.38
N ARG A 100 -7.61 -17.56 8.99
CA ARG A 100 -8.38 -18.33 8.02
C ARG A 100 -7.70 -18.41 6.65
N LEU A 101 -7.12 -17.32 6.17
CA LEU A 101 -6.40 -17.27 4.90
C LEU A 101 -5.14 -18.15 4.95
N ILE A 102 -4.36 -18.03 6.01
CA ILE A 102 -3.13 -18.80 6.21
C ILE A 102 -3.43 -20.29 6.35
N SER A 103 -4.32 -20.66 7.27
CA SER A 103 -4.66 -22.06 7.51
C SER A 103 -5.37 -22.74 6.33
N GLY A 104 -6.14 -21.96 5.57
CA GLY A 104 -6.80 -22.42 4.35
C GLY A 104 -5.89 -22.49 3.13
N GLY A 105 -4.65 -22.03 3.20
CA GLY A 105 -3.73 -21.99 2.07
C GLY A 105 -4.26 -21.14 0.92
N ALA A 106 -4.96 -20.04 1.23
CA ALA A 106 -5.53 -19.18 0.20
C ALA A 106 -4.41 -18.45 -0.56
N ALA A 107 -4.40 -18.55 -1.88
CA ALA A 107 -3.48 -17.81 -2.73
C ALA A 107 -3.96 -16.37 -3.00
N ARG A 108 -5.28 -16.14 -2.86
CA ARG A 108 -5.90 -14.83 -3.09
C ARG A 108 -7.03 -14.57 -2.12
N ALA A 109 -7.09 -13.33 -1.62
CA ALA A 109 -8.22 -12.82 -0.84
C ALA A 109 -8.82 -11.61 -1.57
N ILE A 110 -10.11 -11.61 -1.83
CA ILE A 110 -10.82 -10.49 -2.45
C ILE A 110 -11.69 -9.85 -1.37
N PHE A 111 -11.45 -8.56 -1.12
CA PHE A 111 -12.26 -7.75 -0.23
C PHE A 111 -13.20 -6.88 -1.07
N VAL A 112 -14.47 -6.91 -0.71
CA VAL A 112 -15.52 -6.10 -1.31
C VAL A 112 -16.09 -5.22 -0.21
N SER A 113 -15.91 -3.92 -0.35
CA SER A 113 -16.30 -2.93 0.64
C SER A 113 -17.50 -2.13 0.15
N PRO A 114 -18.73 -2.65 0.32
CA PRO A 114 -19.93 -1.98 -0.21
C PRO A 114 -20.18 -0.62 0.45
N GLU A 115 -19.63 -0.41 1.65
CA GLU A 115 -19.74 0.83 2.41
C GLU A 115 -18.69 1.88 2.02
N GLY A 116 -17.82 1.56 1.04
CA GLY A 116 -16.77 2.45 0.54
C GLY A 116 -15.47 2.33 1.30
N ASP A 117 -14.82 3.48 1.55
CA ASP A 117 -13.43 3.56 2.00
C ASP A 117 -13.15 2.95 3.39
N GLU A 118 -14.17 2.89 4.26
CA GLU A 118 -14.01 2.30 5.61
C GLU A 118 -13.67 0.79 5.56
N GLY A 119 -14.22 0.09 4.57
CA GLY A 119 -13.92 -1.33 4.37
C GLY A 119 -12.48 -1.59 3.90
N ALA A 120 -11.89 -0.66 3.17
CA ALA A 120 -10.54 -0.79 2.64
C ALA A 120 -9.48 -0.96 3.75
N ALA A 121 -9.70 -0.38 4.93
CA ALA A 121 -8.83 -0.54 6.08
C ALA A 121 -8.71 -2.00 6.53
N SER A 122 -9.78 -2.78 6.41
CA SER A 122 -9.78 -4.21 6.77
C SER A 122 -8.85 -5.02 5.86
N ALA A 123 -8.86 -4.76 4.56
CA ALA A 123 -7.96 -5.41 3.60
C ALA A 123 -6.50 -5.09 3.90
N VAL A 124 -6.18 -3.82 4.21
CA VAL A 124 -4.83 -3.39 4.59
C VAL A 124 -4.36 -4.11 5.85
N LEU A 125 -5.19 -4.12 6.90
CA LEU A 125 -4.83 -4.74 8.18
C LEU A 125 -4.63 -6.24 8.04
N VAL A 126 -5.47 -6.94 7.27
CA VAL A 126 -5.31 -8.37 6.99
C VAL A 126 -4.03 -8.65 6.21
N ALA A 127 -3.72 -7.83 5.19
CA ALA A 127 -2.49 -7.98 4.41
C ALA A 127 -1.23 -7.82 5.29
N ARG A 128 -1.24 -6.85 6.21
CA ARG A 128 -0.16 -6.63 7.19
C ARG A 128 -0.02 -7.80 8.16
N GLU A 129 -1.14 -8.23 8.77
CA GLU A 129 -1.17 -9.36 9.69
C GLU A 129 -0.56 -10.62 9.05
N VAL A 130 -0.89 -10.89 7.77
CA VAL A 130 -0.29 -12.01 7.04
C VAL A 130 1.20 -11.79 6.78
N ALA A 131 1.61 -10.59 6.38
CA ALA A 131 3.02 -10.26 6.17
C ALA A 131 3.85 -10.40 7.45
N ASP A 132 3.29 -10.02 8.60
CA ASP A 132 3.94 -10.14 9.92
C ASP A 132 4.21 -11.60 10.34
N THR A 133 3.52 -12.57 9.73
CA THR A 133 3.86 -14.00 9.90
C THR A 133 5.06 -14.46 9.08
N GLY A 134 5.64 -13.59 8.26
CA GLY A 134 6.76 -13.89 7.37
C GLY A 134 6.36 -14.41 5.99
N LEU A 135 5.05 -14.44 5.67
CA LEU A 135 4.56 -14.74 4.33
C LEU A 135 4.71 -13.52 3.42
N ARG A 136 5.02 -13.77 2.15
CA ARG A 136 5.09 -12.71 1.14
C ARG A 136 3.66 -12.32 0.76
N ALA A 137 3.20 -11.20 1.27
CA ALA A 137 1.88 -10.65 1.00
C ALA A 137 1.97 -9.45 0.05
N ALA A 138 1.02 -9.34 -0.89
CA ALA A 138 0.83 -8.17 -1.73
C ALA A 138 -0.61 -7.68 -1.62
N LEU A 139 -0.79 -6.37 -1.42
CA LEU A 139 -2.08 -5.69 -1.48
C LEU A 139 -2.23 -4.98 -2.82
N VAL A 140 -3.29 -5.29 -3.54
CA VAL A 140 -3.67 -4.67 -4.82
C VAL A 140 -4.89 -3.79 -4.59
N ASP A 141 -4.73 -2.51 -4.80
CA ASP A 141 -5.81 -1.53 -4.63
C ASP A 141 -6.53 -1.28 -5.97
N LEU A 142 -7.79 -1.71 -6.05
CA LEU A 142 -8.68 -1.48 -7.18
C LEU A 142 -9.77 -0.45 -6.87
N THR A 143 -9.69 0.22 -5.73
CA THR A 143 -10.64 1.28 -5.38
C THR A 143 -10.45 2.51 -6.28
N SER A 144 -11.50 3.26 -6.53
CA SER A 144 -11.40 4.43 -7.42
C SER A 144 -10.56 5.57 -6.85
N GLY A 145 -10.47 5.66 -5.53
CA GLY A 145 -9.80 6.74 -4.79
C GLY A 145 -8.45 6.36 -4.19
N GLY A 146 -7.99 5.11 -4.33
CA GLY A 146 -6.77 4.66 -3.68
C GLY A 146 -6.93 4.47 -2.16
N ALA A 147 -8.13 4.14 -1.70
CA ALA A 147 -8.48 4.09 -0.28
C ALA A 147 -7.62 3.10 0.52
N ALA A 148 -7.21 2.00 -0.10
CA ALA A 148 -6.33 1.02 0.53
C ALA A 148 -4.85 1.42 0.44
N SER A 149 -4.42 2.05 -0.64
CA SER A 149 -3.00 2.29 -0.90
C SER A 149 -2.49 3.64 -0.41
N ILE A 150 -3.30 4.71 -0.45
CA ILE A 150 -2.85 6.04 -0.01
C ILE A 150 -2.29 6.05 1.42
N PRO A 151 -2.95 5.43 2.42
CA PRO A 151 -2.44 5.46 3.80
C PRO A 151 -1.22 4.56 4.04
N THR A 152 -0.79 3.79 3.04
CA THR A 152 0.30 2.81 3.14
C THR A 152 1.59 3.27 2.45
N LEU A 153 1.55 4.38 1.71
CA LEU A 153 2.65 4.87 0.89
C LEU A 153 3.01 6.31 1.25
N ASP A 154 4.31 6.65 1.12
CA ASP A 154 4.80 8.03 1.30
C ASP A 154 4.23 9.00 0.26
N THR A 155 3.91 8.50 -0.93
CA THR A 155 3.50 9.31 -2.08
C THR A 155 2.29 8.68 -2.75
N ALA A 156 1.22 9.45 -2.91
CA ALA A 156 -0.02 8.97 -3.53
C ALA A 156 0.07 8.83 -5.06
N ALA A 157 0.90 9.63 -5.73
CA ALA A 157 1.00 9.66 -7.19
C ALA A 157 2.15 8.78 -7.71
N VAL A 158 2.02 7.47 -7.56
CA VAL A 158 3.00 6.49 -8.05
C VAL A 158 2.36 5.53 -9.06
N PRO A 159 3.15 4.89 -9.93
CA PRO A 159 2.63 3.89 -10.86
C PRO A 159 1.99 2.71 -10.11
N GLY A 160 0.93 2.15 -10.70
CA GLY A 160 0.18 1.06 -10.10
C GLY A 160 -0.56 0.20 -11.12
N VAL A 161 -1.69 -0.37 -10.70
CA VAL A 161 -2.48 -1.30 -11.51
C VAL A 161 -2.89 -0.70 -12.86
N THR A 162 -3.33 0.56 -12.89
CA THR A 162 -3.73 1.23 -14.14
C THR A 162 -2.58 1.33 -15.14
N ASN A 163 -1.34 1.55 -14.66
CA ASN A 163 -0.15 1.57 -15.50
C ASN A 163 0.23 0.20 -16.04
N LEU A 164 0.02 -0.89 -15.25
CA LEU A 164 0.17 -2.26 -15.75
C LEU A 164 -0.84 -2.59 -16.82
N LEU A 165 -2.12 -2.24 -16.59
CA LEU A 165 -3.20 -2.50 -17.54
C LEU A 165 -2.95 -1.83 -18.88
N THR A 166 -2.50 -0.57 -18.86
CA THR A 166 -2.19 0.20 -20.07
C THR A 166 -0.85 -0.16 -20.71
N GLY A 167 -0.01 -0.94 -20.03
CA GLY A 167 1.32 -1.31 -20.51
C GLY A 167 2.36 -0.18 -20.40
N GLU A 168 2.08 0.84 -19.58
CA GLU A 168 2.97 1.96 -19.35
C GLU A 168 4.08 1.66 -18.34
N SER A 169 3.87 0.64 -17.50
CA SER A 169 4.84 0.23 -16.47
C SER A 169 4.96 -1.29 -16.39
N GLN A 170 6.10 -1.74 -15.88
CA GLN A 170 6.38 -3.13 -15.57
C GLN A 170 6.09 -3.42 -14.07
N PHE A 171 6.01 -4.71 -13.70
CA PHE A 171 5.75 -5.11 -12.31
C PHE A 171 6.71 -4.50 -11.30
N SER A 172 8.01 -4.44 -11.60
CA SER A 172 9.01 -3.86 -10.70
C SER A 172 8.85 -2.37 -10.44
N GLN A 173 8.06 -1.67 -11.26
CA GLN A 173 7.83 -0.23 -11.14
C GLN A 173 6.54 0.11 -10.38
N VAL A 174 5.66 -0.88 -10.21
CA VAL A 174 4.35 -0.69 -9.59
C VAL A 174 4.22 -1.36 -8.23
N ILE A 175 5.24 -2.11 -7.82
CA ILE A 175 5.32 -2.75 -6.51
C ILE A 175 6.09 -1.84 -5.56
N HIS A 176 5.43 -1.40 -4.51
CA HIS A 176 5.98 -0.49 -3.50
C HIS A 176 5.97 -1.17 -2.13
N GLY A 177 6.91 -0.82 -1.24
CA GLY A 177 6.89 -1.28 0.15
C GLY A 177 5.82 -0.53 0.95
N ASP A 178 5.14 -1.22 1.84
CA ASP A 178 4.30 -0.60 2.85
C ASP A 178 5.16 0.12 3.89
N LEU A 179 4.71 1.30 4.37
CA LEU A 179 5.42 2.09 5.39
C LEU A 179 5.50 1.41 6.76
N TYR A 180 4.63 0.45 7.04
CA TYR A 180 4.41 -0.06 8.38
C TYR A 180 4.59 -1.58 8.51
N SER A 181 4.86 -2.29 7.39
CA SER A 181 5.05 -3.75 7.38
C SER A 181 5.88 -4.20 6.19
N GLU A 182 6.20 -5.49 6.13
CA GLU A 182 6.87 -6.13 4.98
C GLU A 182 5.90 -6.43 3.81
N CYS A 183 4.65 -5.96 3.89
CA CYS A 183 3.68 -6.11 2.81
C CYS A 183 4.08 -5.26 1.61
N HIS A 184 3.89 -5.77 0.41
CA HIS A 184 4.04 -4.99 -0.80
C HIS A 184 2.69 -4.42 -1.25
N ILE A 185 2.71 -3.18 -1.73
CA ILE A 185 1.53 -2.44 -2.15
C ILE A 185 1.58 -2.21 -3.65
N ILE A 186 0.50 -2.51 -4.34
CA ILE A 186 0.28 -2.15 -5.74
C ILE A 186 -0.90 -1.19 -5.78
N PRO A 187 -0.64 0.13 -5.85
CA PRO A 187 -1.68 1.14 -5.80
C PRO A 187 -2.51 1.18 -7.09
N VAL A 188 -3.54 2.00 -7.10
CA VAL A 188 -4.38 2.25 -8.29
C VAL A 188 -3.54 2.66 -9.49
N GLY A 189 -2.57 3.56 -9.28
CA GLY A 189 -1.70 4.06 -10.32
C GLY A 189 -2.10 5.42 -10.88
N THR A 190 -1.36 5.87 -11.90
CA THR A 190 -1.45 7.22 -12.46
C THR A 190 -1.88 7.24 -13.93
N ALA A 191 -2.07 6.08 -14.57
CA ALA A 191 -2.51 6.03 -15.96
C ALA A 191 -3.99 6.42 -16.09
N ASP A 192 -4.39 6.83 -17.30
CA ASP A 192 -5.76 7.23 -17.62
C ASP A 192 -6.77 6.11 -17.27
N PRO A 193 -7.75 6.36 -16.38
CA PRO A 193 -8.70 5.35 -15.93
C PRO A 193 -9.53 4.76 -17.06
N ALA A 194 -9.95 5.57 -18.05
CA ALA A 194 -10.76 5.08 -19.16
C ALA A 194 -9.95 4.14 -20.07
N ARG A 195 -8.66 4.40 -20.23
CA ARG A 195 -7.75 3.52 -20.97
C ARG A 195 -7.50 2.22 -20.21
N ALA A 196 -7.27 2.31 -18.89
CA ALA A 196 -7.12 1.15 -18.03
C ALA A 196 -8.38 0.26 -18.02
N MET A 197 -9.57 0.85 -17.94
CA MET A 197 -10.84 0.13 -18.00
C MET A 197 -11.03 -0.64 -19.32
N ARG A 198 -10.59 -0.09 -20.46
CA ARG A 198 -10.61 -0.83 -21.74
C ARG A 198 -9.69 -2.04 -21.76
N ALA A 199 -8.68 -2.05 -20.92
CA ALA A 199 -7.71 -3.15 -20.77
C ALA A 199 -7.98 -4.04 -19.53
N ALA A 200 -9.13 -3.87 -18.89
CA ALA A 200 -9.48 -4.57 -17.64
C ALA A 200 -9.49 -6.11 -17.77
N ASP A 201 -9.68 -6.64 -18.97
CA ASP A 201 -9.60 -8.09 -19.23
C ASP A 201 -8.19 -8.68 -18.98
N ARG A 202 -7.16 -7.83 -18.84
CA ARG A 202 -5.80 -8.26 -18.46
C ARG A 202 -5.65 -8.47 -16.94
N LEU A 203 -6.55 -7.92 -16.13
CA LEU A 203 -6.44 -7.97 -14.67
C LEU A 203 -6.32 -9.38 -14.10
N PRO A 204 -7.11 -10.40 -14.53
CA PRO A 204 -6.95 -11.76 -14.05
C PRO A 204 -5.53 -12.33 -14.33
N ILE A 205 -4.94 -12.00 -15.48
CA ILE A 205 -3.58 -12.43 -15.86
C ILE A 205 -2.55 -11.77 -14.91
N ILE A 206 -2.70 -10.48 -14.64
CA ILE A 206 -1.84 -9.73 -13.69
C ILE A 206 -1.92 -10.37 -12.30
N LEU A 207 -3.13 -10.63 -11.80
CA LEU A 207 -3.33 -11.25 -10.49
C LEU A 207 -2.76 -12.68 -10.41
N ASN A 208 -2.85 -13.46 -11.48
CA ASN A 208 -2.23 -14.79 -11.54
C ASN A 208 -0.70 -14.70 -11.54
N SER A 209 -0.13 -13.71 -12.23
CA SER A 209 1.32 -13.48 -12.21
C SER A 209 1.81 -13.09 -10.83
N LEU A 210 1.05 -12.25 -10.11
CA LEU A 210 1.34 -11.90 -8.70
C LEU A 210 1.24 -13.13 -7.81
N GLY A 211 0.22 -13.98 -7.97
CA GLY A 211 0.07 -15.22 -7.21
C GLY A 211 1.23 -16.23 -7.40
N SER A 212 2.03 -16.08 -8.45
CA SER A 212 3.25 -16.88 -8.63
C SER A 212 4.44 -16.33 -7.85
N ALA A 213 4.40 -15.05 -7.45
CA ALA A 213 5.49 -14.36 -6.76
C ALA A 213 5.23 -14.18 -5.25
N TYR A 214 3.96 -14.18 -4.85
CA TYR A 214 3.50 -13.96 -3.48
C TYR A 214 2.78 -15.18 -2.93
N ASP A 215 2.86 -15.36 -1.63
CA ASP A 215 2.16 -16.45 -0.94
C ASP A 215 0.67 -16.09 -0.75
N LEU A 216 0.35 -14.78 -0.64
CA LEU A 216 -1.01 -14.26 -0.65
C LEU A 216 -1.10 -12.95 -1.43
N VAL A 217 -2.10 -12.84 -2.30
CA VAL A 217 -2.50 -11.59 -2.97
C VAL A 217 -3.84 -11.14 -2.41
N VAL A 218 -3.84 -10.03 -1.67
CA VAL A 218 -5.03 -9.35 -1.17
C VAL A 218 -5.48 -8.33 -2.21
N VAL A 219 -6.73 -8.36 -2.60
CA VAL A 219 -7.31 -7.44 -3.61
C VAL A 219 -8.45 -6.68 -2.97
N GLU A 220 -8.30 -5.37 -2.84
CA GLU A 220 -9.39 -4.49 -2.39
C GLU A 220 -10.11 -3.91 -3.59
N CYS A 221 -11.40 -4.22 -3.70
CA CYS A 221 -12.22 -3.88 -4.85
C CYS A 221 -13.16 -2.68 -4.62
N GLY A 222 -13.27 -2.20 -3.37
CA GLY A 222 -14.28 -1.21 -3.03
C GLY A 222 -15.70 -1.72 -3.32
N PRO A 223 -16.65 -0.82 -3.66
CA PRO A 223 -18.04 -1.19 -3.96
C PRO A 223 -18.15 -1.81 -5.36
N ALA A 224 -17.73 -3.07 -5.50
CA ALA A 224 -17.72 -3.77 -6.78
C ALA A 224 -19.00 -4.60 -7.02
N LYS A 225 -19.39 -4.72 -8.28
CA LYS A 225 -20.50 -5.59 -8.69
C LYS A 225 -20.06 -7.05 -8.73
N ALA A 226 -21.00 -7.96 -8.43
CA ALA A 226 -20.77 -9.40 -8.41
C ALA A 226 -20.14 -9.95 -9.70
N ASP A 227 -20.53 -9.44 -10.87
CA ASP A 227 -19.95 -9.88 -12.15
C ASP A 227 -18.48 -9.46 -12.32
N GLY A 228 -18.09 -8.32 -11.77
CA GLY A 228 -16.69 -7.91 -11.72
C GLY A 228 -15.86 -8.85 -10.83
N ILE A 229 -16.39 -9.16 -9.65
CA ILE A 229 -15.73 -10.06 -8.69
C ILE A 229 -15.55 -11.47 -9.26
N ARG A 230 -16.59 -12.01 -9.93
CA ARG A 230 -16.50 -13.35 -10.54
C ARG A 230 -15.31 -13.53 -11.49
N ARG A 231 -14.92 -12.47 -12.20
CA ARG A 231 -13.76 -12.51 -13.12
C ARG A 231 -12.42 -12.58 -12.39
N LEU A 232 -12.38 -12.19 -11.12
CA LEU A 232 -11.18 -12.17 -10.29
C LEU A 232 -11.04 -13.44 -9.44
N VAL A 233 -12.13 -14.20 -9.29
CA VAL A 233 -12.14 -15.47 -8.53
C VAL A 233 -11.44 -16.56 -9.34
N GLY A 234 -10.51 -17.25 -8.70
CA GLY A 234 -9.80 -18.39 -9.23
C GLY A 234 -9.64 -19.47 -8.16
N GLU A 235 -8.85 -20.49 -8.44
CA GLU A 235 -8.51 -21.52 -7.47
C GLU A 235 -7.78 -20.88 -6.25
N GLY A 236 -8.12 -21.34 -5.05
CA GLY A 236 -7.54 -20.80 -3.80
C GLY A 236 -7.96 -19.37 -3.48
N THR A 237 -9.07 -18.86 -4.06
CA THR A 237 -9.58 -17.52 -3.77
C THR A 237 -10.63 -17.54 -2.67
N GLN A 238 -10.48 -16.67 -1.66
CA GLN A 238 -11.52 -16.38 -0.65
C GLN A 238 -12.07 -14.97 -0.85
N VAL A 239 -13.38 -14.79 -0.63
CA VAL A 239 -14.05 -13.49 -0.79
C VAL A 239 -14.61 -13.05 0.56
N PHE A 240 -14.34 -11.82 0.93
CA PHE A 240 -14.81 -11.14 2.14
C PHE A 240 -15.69 -9.94 1.75
N VAL A 241 -16.80 -9.77 2.43
CA VAL A 241 -17.78 -8.68 2.21
C VAL A 241 -18.14 -8.03 3.53
#